data_d942e07653cee58aef765bcf750bc4b3
#
_entry.id   d942e07653cee58aef765bcf750bc4b3
#
_cell.length_a   1.000
_cell.length_b   1.000
_cell.length_c   1.000
_cell.angle_alpha   90.00
_cell.angle_beta   90.00
_cell.angle_gamma   90.00
#
_symmetry.space_group_name_H-M   'P 1'
#
loop_
_entity.id
_entity.type
_entity.pdbx_description
1 polymer ?
#
loop_
_entity_poly.entity_id
_entity_poly.type
_entity_poly.pdbx_seq_one_letter_code
_entity_poly.pdbx_strand_id
1 'polypeptide(L)'
;VLFCGSGTLSMDVCLNSLLPEGKKILVVNNGAYSSRAVEICEYYNLPFINLQFPIDERPSLEEIERTLKENTDIALVYTTHNETGTGILNPVREIGALVHKYHAAFVVDTTSTYAMVPINVKKDNIDFCMASAQKGLMAMTGVSFVIGKRSIIEQSKDYPKRSYYCNLYLQYDYFEKHGEMHFTPPVQTVYAMKQAIAEYFAEGEQEKWKRHTRVFEALHKGLAELGFKDIIKRVWQTGLVITVKYPDDPNWSFSAIHDYCHERGFTIYP
;
A
#
# COMPACT_ATOMS: atom_id res chain seq x y z
N VAL A 1 6.67 1.49 -13.97
CA VAL A 1 5.97 0.60 -14.90
C VAL A 1 4.48 0.70 -14.65
N LEU A 2 3.67 0.81 -15.71
CA LEU A 2 2.21 0.90 -15.65
C LEU A 2 1.57 -0.45 -15.96
N PHE A 3 0.42 -0.70 -15.35
CA PHE A 3 -0.40 -1.90 -15.58
C PHE A 3 -1.87 -1.51 -15.70
N CYS A 4 -2.61 -2.24 -16.55
CA CYS A 4 -4.06 -2.11 -16.63
C CYS A 4 -4.72 -2.96 -15.54
N GLY A 5 -5.15 -2.32 -14.44
CA GLY A 5 -5.78 -3.02 -13.33
C GLY A 5 -5.86 -2.21 -12.03
N SER A 6 -6.30 -2.87 -10.98
CA SER A 6 -6.42 -2.29 -9.62
C SER A 6 -5.09 -2.29 -8.87
N GLY A 7 -5.05 -1.67 -7.66
CA GLY A 7 -3.87 -1.75 -6.77
C GLY A 7 -3.49 -3.19 -6.41
N THR A 8 -4.45 -4.11 -6.30
CA THR A 8 -4.18 -5.53 -6.05
C THR A 8 -3.33 -6.16 -7.17
N LEU A 9 -3.51 -5.72 -8.42
CA LEU A 9 -2.65 -6.17 -9.53
C LEU A 9 -1.18 -5.81 -9.31
N SER A 10 -0.90 -4.61 -8.76
CA SER A 10 0.49 -4.22 -8.47
C SER A 10 1.11 -5.07 -7.34
N MET A 11 0.29 -5.51 -6.35
CA MET A 11 0.75 -6.48 -5.34
C MET A 11 1.13 -7.81 -6.01
N ASP A 12 0.23 -8.35 -6.82
CA ASP A 12 0.43 -9.57 -7.59
C ASP A 12 1.72 -9.49 -8.43
N VAL A 13 1.88 -8.40 -9.20
CA VAL A 13 3.08 -8.13 -10.00
C VAL A 13 4.35 -8.16 -9.15
N CYS A 14 4.40 -7.46 -8.02
CA CYS A 14 5.59 -7.38 -7.19
C CYS A 14 5.95 -8.74 -6.56
N LEU A 15 4.97 -9.43 -5.98
CA LEU A 15 5.21 -10.69 -5.29
C LEU A 15 5.62 -11.81 -6.27
N ASN A 16 5.01 -11.84 -7.46
CA ASN A 16 5.34 -12.85 -8.48
C ASN A 16 6.67 -12.59 -9.19
N SER A 17 7.02 -11.32 -9.44
CA SER A 17 8.16 -11.00 -10.31
C SER A 17 9.47 -10.83 -9.54
N LEU A 18 9.41 -10.44 -8.24
CA LEU A 18 10.60 -10.01 -7.49
C LEU A 18 11.17 -11.10 -6.58
N LEU A 19 10.57 -12.29 -6.55
CA LEU A 19 11.07 -13.40 -5.74
C LEU A 19 12.01 -14.30 -6.54
N PRO A 20 13.32 -14.36 -6.20
CA PRO A 20 14.27 -15.27 -6.81
C PRO A 20 13.94 -16.75 -6.50
N GLU A 21 14.50 -17.67 -7.30
CA GLU A 21 14.38 -19.12 -7.07
C GLU A 21 14.96 -19.51 -5.71
N GLY A 22 14.27 -20.41 -5.00
CA GLY A 22 14.71 -20.94 -3.70
C GLY A 22 14.72 -19.92 -2.54
N LYS A 23 14.14 -18.72 -2.75
CA LYS A 23 14.03 -17.68 -1.74
C LYS A 23 12.62 -17.54 -1.20
N LYS A 24 12.47 -16.79 -0.10
CA LYS A 24 11.20 -16.54 0.58
C LYS A 24 10.82 -15.07 0.61
N ILE A 25 9.52 -14.84 0.74
CA ILE A 25 8.94 -13.53 1.05
C ILE A 25 8.65 -13.46 2.55
N LEU A 26 9.04 -12.37 3.21
CA LEU A 26 8.52 -12.01 4.52
C LEU A 26 7.36 -11.03 4.35
N VAL A 27 6.16 -11.41 4.73
CA VAL A 27 4.99 -10.53 4.77
C VAL A 27 4.84 -10.01 6.19
N VAL A 28 5.09 -8.70 6.39
CA VAL A 28 4.82 -7.99 7.65
C VAL A 28 3.35 -7.62 7.65
N ASN A 29 2.55 -8.37 8.44
CA ASN A 29 1.10 -8.38 8.34
C ASN A 29 0.44 -7.83 9.61
N ASN A 30 -0.25 -6.70 9.51
CA ASN A 30 -1.03 -6.12 10.62
C ASN A 30 -2.43 -5.64 10.19
N GLY A 31 -3.00 -6.24 9.12
CA GLY A 31 -4.37 -5.91 8.73
C GLY A 31 -4.84 -6.54 7.42
N ALA A 32 -5.98 -6.08 6.93
CA ALA A 32 -6.67 -6.69 5.80
C ALA A 32 -5.89 -6.59 4.47
N TYR A 33 -5.16 -5.50 4.24
CA TYR A 33 -4.43 -5.32 2.98
C TYR A 33 -3.10 -6.08 2.99
N SER A 34 -2.42 -6.15 4.11
CA SER A 34 -1.24 -7.03 4.25
C SER A 34 -1.62 -8.51 4.25
N SER A 35 -2.79 -8.91 4.77
CA SER A 35 -3.32 -10.27 4.63
C SER A 35 -3.57 -10.66 3.18
N ARG A 36 -3.96 -9.72 2.31
CA ARG A 36 -4.10 -9.99 0.87
C ARG A 36 -2.77 -10.40 0.22
N ALA A 37 -1.65 -9.88 0.68
CA ALA A 37 -0.34 -10.34 0.21
C ALA A 37 -0.07 -11.81 0.60
N VAL A 38 -0.53 -12.23 1.79
CA VAL A 38 -0.50 -13.63 2.22
C VAL A 38 -1.34 -14.49 1.27
N GLU A 39 -2.59 -14.09 1.01
CA GLU A 39 -3.50 -14.79 0.08
C GLU A 39 -2.88 -14.95 -1.33
N ILE A 40 -2.22 -13.91 -1.84
CA ILE A 40 -1.51 -13.98 -3.13
C ILE A 40 -0.36 -14.99 -3.06
N CYS A 41 0.43 -14.98 -1.98
CA CYS A 41 1.51 -15.94 -1.80
C CYS A 41 0.98 -17.38 -1.75
N GLU A 42 -0.11 -17.61 -1.05
CA GLU A 42 -0.77 -18.92 -0.98
C GLU A 42 -1.31 -19.37 -2.35
N TYR A 43 -2.00 -18.45 -3.05
CA TYR A 43 -2.60 -18.75 -4.36
C TYR A 43 -1.56 -19.17 -5.40
N TYR A 44 -0.41 -18.52 -5.40
CA TYR A 44 0.69 -18.85 -6.33
C TYR A 44 1.70 -19.85 -5.77
N ASN A 45 1.46 -20.41 -4.58
CA ASN A 45 2.39 -21.31 -3.88
C ASN A 45 3.80 -20.71 -3.76
N LEU A 46 3.90 -19.41 -3.47
CA LEU A 46 5.17 -18.75 -3.22
C LEU A 46 5.69 -19.14 -1.83
N PRO A 47 6.99 -19.42 -1.65
CA PRO A 47 7.56 -19.58 -0.33
C PRO A 47 7.50 -18.26 0.46
N PHE A 48 6.85 -18.26 1.62
CA PHE A 48 6.71 -17.05 2.43
C PHE A 48 6.67 -17.33 3.93
N ILE A 49 6.88 -16.28 4.71
CA ILE A 49 6.64 -16.22 6.16
C ILE A 49 5.60 -15.13 6.41
N ASN A 50 4.47 -15.48 7.03
CA ASN A 50 3.49 -14.52 7.51
C ASN A 50 3.85 -14.09 8.92
N LEU A 51 4.45 -12.90 9.09
CA LEU A 51 4.74 -12.32 10.39
C LEU A 51 3.54 -11.45 10.82
N GLN A 52 2.61 -12.10 11.56
CA GLN A 52 1.34 -11.52 11.94
C GLN A 52 1.47 -10.68 13.21
N PHE A 53 0.89 -9.47 13.17
CA PHE A 53 0.74 -8.55 14.29
C PHE A 53 -0.75 -8.23 14.55
N PRO A 54 -1.10 -7.75 15.76
CA PRO A 54 -2.45 -7.20 16.01
C PRO A 54 -2.81 -6.09 15.06
N ILE A 55 -4.08 -5.99 14.68
CA ILE A 55 -4.56 -4.99 13.71
C ILE A 55 -4.54 -3.55 14.26
N ASP A 56 -4.49 -3.39 15.56
CA ASP A 56 -4.46 -2.12 16.28
C ASP A 56 -3.06 -1.73 16.78
N GLU A 57 -2.03 -2.47 16.36
CA GLU A 57 -0.63 -2.22 16.72
C GLU A 57 0.27 -2.08 15.49
N ARG A 58 1.32 -1.26 15.63
CA ARG A 58 2.41 -1.24 14.65
C ARG A 58 3.25 -2.51 14.76
N PRO A 59 3.79 -3.01 13.62
CA PRO A 59 4.72 -4.12 13.63
C PRO A 59 5.94 -3.87 14.53
N SER A 60 6.32 -4.86 15.35
CA SER A 60 7.52 -4.81 16.18
C SER A 60 8.77 -4.92 15.32
N LEU A 61 9.65 -3.92 15.41
CA LEU A 61 10.92 -3.90 14.70
C LEU A 61 11.86 -5.01 15.20
N GLU A 62 11.79 -5.34 16.49
CA GLU A 62 12.59 -6.42 17.08
C GLU A 62 12.18 -7.79 16.52
N GLU A 63 10.88 -8.03 16.34
CA GLU A 63 10.40 -9.29 15.76
C GLU A 63 10.72 -9.41 14.29
N ILE A 64 10.62 -8.30 13.53
CA ILE A 64 11.04 -8.25 12.13
C ILE A 64 12.54 -8.55 12.02
N GLU A 65 13.37 -7.90 12.84
CA GLU A 65 14.82 -8.12 12.82
C GLU A 65 15.17 -9.55 13.19
N ARG A 66 14.55 -10.12 14.23
CA ARG A 66 14.73 -11.52 14.64
C ARG A 66 14.39 -12.46 13.48
N THR A 67 13.24 -12.26 12.84
CA THR A 67 12.79 -13.09 11.72
C THR A 67 13.76 -13.05 10.55
N LEU A 68 14.25 -11.86 10.19
CA LEU A 68 15.25 -11.69 9.12
C LEU A 68 16.58 -12.36 9.46
N LYS A 69 17.01 -12.30 10.72
CA LYS A 69 18.24 -12.91 11.19
C LYS A 69 18.17 -14.43 11.18
N GLU A 70 17.04 -15.02 11.57
CA GLU A 70 16.83 -16.46 11.66
C GLU A 70 16.58 -17.11 10.29
N ASN A 71 16.15 -16.33 9.29
CA ASN A 71 15.78 -16.82 7.96
C ASN A 71 16.58 -16.11 6.86
N THR A 72 17.81 -16.57 6.65
CA THR A 72 18.76 -15.96 5.67
C THR A 72 18.37 -16.18 4.20
N ASP A 73 17.33 -16.95 3.94
CA ASP A 73 16.73 -17.18 2.63
C ASP A 73 15.61 -16.20 2.27
N ILE A 74 15.26 -15.27 3.16
CA ILE A 74 14.37 -14.15 2.84
C ILE A 74 15.08 -13.21 1.88
N ALA A 75 14.51 -13.02 0.68
CA ALA A 75 15.01 -12.10 -0.34
C ALA A 75 14.08 -10.92 -0.62
N LEU A 76 12.83 -11.01 -0.19
CA LEU A 76 11.81 -9.99 -0.39
C LEU A 76 11.03 -9.76 0.90
N VAL A 77 10.85 -8.50 1.28
CA VAL A 77 9.97 -8.13 2.40
C VAL A 77 8.85 -7.24 1.88
N TYR A 78 7.63 -7.57 2.26
CA TYR A 78 6.44 -6.80 1.90
C TYR A 78 5.76 -6.24 3.16
N THR A 79 5.30 -5.00 3.06
CA THR A 79 4.38 -4.39 4.03
C THR A 79 3.48 -3.35 3.38
N THR A 80 2.37 -3.00 4.02
CA THR A 80 1.58 -1.81 3.68
C THR A 80 2.17 -0.57 4.35
N HIS A 81 2.16 0.58 3.68
CA HIS A 81 2.49 1.85 4.34
C HIS A 81 1.39 2.29 5.29
N ASN A 82 0.14 2.14 4.86
CA ASN A 82 -1.04 2.39 5.68
C ASN A 82 -2.01 1.20 5.58
N GLU A 83 -2.32 0.59 6.71
CA GLU A 83 -3.44 -0.34 6.79
C GLU A 83 -4.76 0.42 6.80
N THR A 84 -5.42 0.45 5.65
CA THR A 84 -6.60 1.29 5.43
C THR A 84 -7.80 0.86 6.30
N GLY A 85 -7.88 -0.42 6.67
CA GLY A 85 -8.93 -0.92 7.55
C GLY A 85 -8.89 -0.34 8.96
N THR A 86 -7.72 0.09 9.43
CA THR A 86 -7.53 0.66 10.77
C THR A 86 -7.01 2.09 10.76
N GLY A 87 -6.43 2.53 9.63
CA GLY A 87 -5.77 3.84 9.50
C GLY A 87 -4.36 3.88 10.10
N ILE A 88 -3.76 2.72 10.41
CA ILE A 88 -2.40 2.65 10.99
C ILE A 88 -1.35 2.97 9.93
N LEU A 89 -0.46 3.91 10.24
CA LEU A 89 0.73 4.22 9.46
C LEU A 89 1.90 3.37 9.97
N ASN A 90 2.36 2.43 9.14
CA ASN A 90 3.49 1.56 9.48
C ASN A 90 4.84 2.30 9.36
N PRO A 91 5.84 1.97 10.19
CA PRO A 91 7.14 2.64 10.22
C PRO A 91 8.06 2.11 9.09
N VAL A 92 7.69 2.40 7.83
CA VAL A 92 8.37 1.83 6.64
C VAL A 92 9.83 2.22 6.52
N ARG A 93 10.22 3.40 7.02
CA ARG A 93 11.63 3.83 7.03
C ARG A 93 12.49 2.91 7.90
N GLU A 94 12.02 2.64 9.10
CA GLU A 94 12.71 1.79 10.09
C GLU A 94 12.71 0.34 9.61
N ILE A 95 11.59 -0.15 9.10
CA ILE A 95 11.49 -1.49 8.49
C ILE A 95 12.46 -1.61 7.31
N GLY A 96 12.48 -0.63 6.40
CA GLY A 96 13.37 -0.64 5.25
C GLY A 96 14.86 -0.64 5.63
N ALA A 97 15.24 0.07 6.70
CA ALA A 97 16.60 0.04 7.22
C ALA A 97 17.01 -1.37 7.72
N LEU A 98 16.08 -2.08 8.40
CA LEU A 98 16.30 -3.46 8.80
C LEU A 98 16.39 -4.38 7.58
N VAL A 99 15.47 -4.26 6.62
CA VAL A 99 15.44 -5.07 5.40
C VAL A 99 16.77 -4.97 4.64
N HIS A 100 17.29 -3.75 4.46
CA HIS A 100 18.56 -3.53 3.77
C HIS A 100 19.75 -4.06 4.57
N LYS A 101 19.72 -4.00 5.91
CA LYS A 101 20.75 -4.59 6.79
C LYS A 101 20.90 -6.10 6.54
N TYR A 102 19.81 -6.78 6.19
CA TYR A 102 19.79 -8.22 5.90
C TYR A 102 19.76 -8.54 4.40
N HIS A 103 20.09 -7.56 3.54
CA HIS A 103 20.25 -7.71 2.09
C HIS A 103 19.02 -8.21 1.34
N ALA A 104 17.82 -8.02 1.87
CA ALA A 104 16.56 -8.27 1.17
C ALA A 104 16.08 -7.02 0.42
N ALA A 105 15.23 -7.20 -0.59
CA ALA A 105 14.52 -6.12 -1.26
C ALA A 105 13.25 -5.75 -0.50
N PHE A 106 12.89 -4.46 -0.49
CA PHE A 106 11.74 -3.95 0.24
C PHE A 106 10.65 -3.45 -0.68
N VAL A 107 9.47 -4.06 -0.61
CA VAL A 107 8.24 -3.69 -1.33
C VAL A 107 7.24 -3.10 -0.37
N VAL A 108 6.78 -1.90 -0.66
CA VAL A 108 5.79 -1.18 0.16
C VAL A 108 4.54 -0.91 -0.66
N ASP A 109 3.40 -1.38 -0.16
CA ASP A 109 2.10 -0.95 -0.69
C ASP A 109 1.78 0.46 -0.22
N THR A 110 1.84 1.39 -1.14
CA THR A 110 1.49 2.79 -0.93
C THR A 110 0.15 3.17 -1.55
N THR A 111 -0.68 2.19 -1.89
CA THR A 111 -1.93 2.43 -2.62
C THR A 111 -2.80 3.50 -1.99
N SER A 112 -2.94 3.52 -0.66
CA SER A 112 -3.73 4.53 0.04
C SER A 112 -2.96 5.80 0.39
N THR A 113 -1.63 5.78 0.37
CA THR A 113 -0.78 6.89 0.81
C THR A 113 -0.04 7.61 -0.31
N TYR A 114 0.11 6.99 -1.48
CA TYR A 114 0.80 7.61 -2.62
C TYR A 114 0.13 8.94 -3.01
N ALA A 115 0.94 9.99 -3.14
CA ALA A 115 0.47 11.36 -3.40
C ALA A 115 -0.48 11.93 -2.32
N MET A 116 -0.53 11.33 -1.12
CA MET A 116 -1.32 11.78 0.03
C MET A 116 -0.45 12.02 1.25
N VAL A 117 0.35 11.04 1.64
CA VAL A 117 1.31 11.14 2.75
C VAL A 117 2.69 11.37 2.15
N PRO A 118 3.47 12.36 2.61
CA PRO A 118 4.83 12.56 2.14
C PRO A 118 5.68 11.29 2.31
N ILE A 119 6.27 10.82 1.22
CA ILE A 119 7.11 9.62 1.19
C ILE A 119 8.30 9.87 0.25
N ASN A 120 9.48 9.41 0.64
CA ASN A 120 10.67 9.50 -0.18
C ASN A 120 11.36 8.14 -0.26
N VAL A 121 11.22 7.46 -1.39
CA VAL A 121 11.70 6.08 -1.58
C VAL A 121 13.17 5.88 -1.20
N LYS A 122 14.05 6.88 -1.44
CA LYS A 122 15.47 6.79 -1.08
C LYS A 122 15.70 6.98 0.42
N LYS A 123 15.09 8.02 1.02
CA LYS A 123 15.25 8.34 2.43
C LYS A 123 14.55 7.33 3.34
N ASP A 124 13.48 6.72 2.83
CA ASP A 124 12.66 5.76 3.56
C ASP A 124 13.07 4.30 3.28
N ASN A 125 14.21 4.10 2.60
CA ASN A 125 14.81 2.79 2.31
C ASN A 125 13.86 1.83 1.56
N ILE A 126 13.08 2.34 0.62
CA ILE A 126 12.10 1.58 -0.17
C ILE A 126 12.71 1.23 -1.53
N ASP A 127 12.73 -0.05 -1.90
CA ASP A 127 13.18 -0.48 -3.22
C ASP A 127 12.04 -0.45 -4.24
N PHE A 128 10.82 -0.77 -3.80
CA PHE A 128 9.62 -0.74 -4.62
C PHE A 128 8.46 -0.13 -3.85
N CYS A 129 7.77 0.84 -4.46
CA CYS A 129 6.45 1.24 -4.03
C CYS A 129 5.44 1.01 -5.15
N MET A 130 4.24 0.66 -4.78
CA MET A 130 3.16 0.40 -5.72
C MET A 130 1.89 1.13 -5.31
N ALA A 131 1.10 1.52 -6.30
CA ALA A 131 -0.15 2.23 -6.08
C ALA A 131 -1.11 2.09 -7.27
N SER A 132 -2.27 2.70 -7.14
CA SER A 132 -3.26 2.82 -8.20
C SER A 132 -3.73 4.26 -8.38
N ALA A 133 -4.12 4.62 -9.60
CA ALA A 133 -4.38 6.00 -9.99
C ALA A 133 -5.58 6.64 -9.27
N GLN A 134 -6.63 5.87 -8.93
CA GLN A 134 -7.87 6.37 -8.36
C GLN A 134 -7.82 6.69 -6.85
N LYS A 135 -6.71 6.39 -6.16
CA LYS A 135 -6.55 6.69 -4.73
C LYS A 135 -6.00 8.11 -4.53
N GLY A 136 -4.82 8.26 -3.96
CA GLY A 136 -4.28 9.56 -3.63
C GLY A 136 -3.99 10.48 -4.82
N LEU A 137 -3.77 9.95 -6.02
CA LEU A 137 -3.70 10.76 -7.23
C LEU A 137 -5.05 11.32 -7.69
N MET A 138 -6.18 10.72 -7.25
CA MET A 138 -7.54 11.14 -7.60
C MET A 138 -7.86 11.08 -9.12
N ALA A 139 -7.20 10.16 -9.84
CA ALA A 139 -7.50 9.88 -11.24
C ALA A 139 -8.61 8.82 -11.37
N MET A 140 -8.90 8.40 -12.60
CA MET A 140 -9.85 7.32 -12.87
C MET A 140 -9.28 5.95 -12.49
N THR A 141 -10.16 5.01 -12.17
CA THR A 141 -9.81 3.59 -11.97
C THR A 141 -9.29 2.95 -13.26
N GLY A 142 -8.49 1.88 -13.13
CA GLY A 142 -8.05 1.06 -14.27
C GLY A 142 -6.55 1.11 -14.57
N VAL A 143 -5.79 1.95 -13.87
CA VAL A 143 -4.32 1.96 -13.92
C VAL A 143 -3.74 1.74 -12.52
N SER A 144 -2.85 0.79 -12.42
CA SER A 144 -1.94 0.64 -11.30
C SER A 144 -0.49 0.75 -11.78
N PHE A 145 0.43 0.98 -10.87
CA PHE A 145 1.82 1.17 -11.22
C PHE A 145 2.77 0.71 -10.12
N VAL A 146 3.98 0.38 -10.57
CA VAL A 146 5.11 0.05 -9.71
C VAL A 146 6.25 1.02 -10.01
N ILE A 147 6.73 1.69 -8.99
CA ILE A 147 7.96 2.51 -9.01
C ILE A 147 9.01 1.71 -8.26
N GLY A 148 10.13 1.40 -8.90
CA GLY A 148 11.10 0.51 -8.29
C GLY A 148 12.52 0.69 -8.80
N LYS A 149 13.44 0.04 -8.10
CA LYS A 149 14.86 0.07 -8.36
C LYS A 149 15.19 -0.68 -9.65
N ARG A 150 15.62 0.06 -10.67
CA ARG A 150 15.92 -0.46 -12.01
C ARG A 150 16.79 -1.72 -11.97
N SER A 151 17.87 -1.71 -11.18
CA SER A 151 18.79 -2.85 -11.11
C SER A 151 18.12 -4.14 -10.64
N ILE A 152 17.16 -4.08 -9.72
CA ILE A 152 16.43 -5.27 -9.26
C ILE A 152 15.39 -5.71 -10.31
N ILE A 153 14.74 -4.76 -11.01
CA ILE A 153 13.85 -5.09 -12.13
C ILE A 153 14.65 -5.84 -13.22
N GLU A 154 15.82 -5.35 -13.58
CA GLU A 154 16.68 -5.97 -14.59
C GLU A 154 17.17 -7.36 -14.16
N GLN A 155 17.49 -7.57 -12.89
CA GLN A 155 17.82 -8.89 -12.33
C GLN A 155 16.64 -9.86 -12.40
N SER A 156 15.41 -9.37 -12.25
CA SER A 156 14.21 -10.21 -12.23
C SER A 156 13.90 -10.91 -13.56
N LYS A 157 14.62 -10.56 -14.65
CA LYS A 157 14.54 -11.29 -15.93
C LYS A 157 14.89 -12.79 -15.79
N ASP A 158 15.79 -13.09 -14.84
CA ASP A 158 16.33 -14.43 -14.60
C ASP A 158 15.56 -15.17 -13.50
N TYR A 159 14.53 -14.53 -12.90
CA TYR A 159 13.70 -15.13 -11.87
C TYR A 159 12.59 -16.03 -12.48
N PRO A 160 11.99 -16.92 -11.68
CA PRO A 160 10.92 -17.79 -12.15
C PRO A 160 9.75 -17.01 -12.75
N LYS A 161 9.31 -17.42 -13.94
CA LYS A 161 8.19 -16.81 -14.66
C LYS A 161 6.87 -17.40 -14.17
N ARG A 162 6.23 -16.75 -13.19
CA ARG A 162 5.01 -17.23 -12.53
C ARG A 162 3.73 -16.71 -13.19
N SER A 163 3.81 -15.56 -13.86
CA SER A 163 2.71 -14.97 -14.59
C SER A 163 3.20 -14.31 -15.87
N TYR A 164 2.42 -14.39 -16.95
CA TYR A 164 2.75 -13.70 -18.20
C TYR A 164 2.33 -12.22 -18.12
N TYR A 165 1.09 -11.94 -17.69
CA TYR A 165 0.57 -10.58 -17.60
C TYR A 165 1.17 -9.82 -16.42
N CYS A 166 1.23 -10.43 -15.23
CA CYS A 166 1.79 -9.85 -14.02
C CYS A 166 3.32 -10.00 -13.93
N ASN A 167 4.04 -9.80 -15.03
CA ASN A 167 5.50 -9.89 -15.08
C ASN A 167 6.10 -8.49 -15.17
N LEU A 168 6.74 -8.03 -14.10
CA LEU A 168 7.30 -6.70 -14.01
C LEU A 168 8.41 -6.45 -15.03
N TYR A 169 9.33 -7.43 -15.21
CA TYR A 169 10.42 -7.30 -16.18
C TYR A 169 9.89 -7.21 -17.62
N LEU A 170 8.94 -8.08 -17.98
CA LEU A 170 8.38 -8.10 -19.34
C LEU A 170 7.73 -6.76 -19.71
N GLN A 171 6.98 -6.16 -18.79
CA GLN A 171 6.37 -4.83 -18.99
C GLN A 171 7.44 -3.73 -19.04
N TYR A 172 8.42 -3.77 -18.15
CA TYR A 172 9.52 -2.81 -18.11
C TYR A 172 10.36 -2.85 -19.40
N ASP A 173 10.79 -4.05 -19.83
CA ASP A 173 11.63 -4.24 -21.01
C ASP A 173 10.92 -3.76 -22.29
N TYR A 174 9.62 -4.02 -22.40
CA TYR A 174 8.83 -3.52 -23.51
C TYR A 174 8.72 -1.99 -23.53
N PHE A 175 8.50 -1.37 -22.36
CA PHE A 175 8.52 0.09 -22.22
C PHE A 175 9.85 0.71 -22.64
N GLU A 176 10.96 0.14 -22.20
CA GLU A 176 12.30 0.66 -22.54
C GLU A 176 12.60 0.54 -24.05
N LYS A 177 12.11 -0.51 -24.70
CA LYS A 177 12.34 -0.75 -26.13
C LYS A 177 11.41 0.02 -27.06
N HIS A 178 10.15 0.21 -26.67
CA HIS A 178 9.10 0.69 -27.56
C HIS A 178 8.47 2.02 -27.12
N GLY A 179 8.67 2.45 -25.87
CA GLY A 179 8.10 3.68 -25.33
C GLY A 179 6.59 3.59 -25.07
N GLU A 180 6.03 2.40 -25.01
CA GLU A 180 4.60 2.16 -24.83
C GLU A 180 4.33 0.95 -23.92
N MET A 181 3.09 0.81 -23.45
CA MET A 181 2.68 -0.37 -22.68
C MET A 181 2.69 -1.64 -23.54
N HIS A 182 3.15 -2.75 -22.96
CA HIS A 182 3.22 -4.04 -23.68
C HIS A 182 1.85 -4.58 -24.10
N PHE A 183 0.82 -4.35 -23.31
CA PHE A 183 -0.55 -4.74 -23.62
C PHE A 183 -1.43 -3.51 -23.83
N THR A 184 -2.63 -3.72 -24.39
CA THR A 184 -3.58 -2.66 -24.70
C THR A 184 -3.73 -1.65 -23.54
N PRO A 185 -3.36 -0.37 -23.76
CA PRO A 185 -3.41 0.62 -22.69
C PRO A 185 -4.84 1.13 -22.49
N PRO A 186 -5.24 1.43 -21.24
CA PRO A 186 -6.48 2.14 -20.94
C PRO A 186 -6.29 3.65 -21.18
N VAL A 187 -6.26 4.07 -22.44
CA VAL A 187 -5.82 5.39 -22.88
C VAL A 187 -6.51 6.55 -22.15
N GLN A 188 -7.84 6.47 -22.00
CA GLN A 188 -8.63 7.51 -21.31
C GLN A 188 -8.20 7.65 -19.83
N THR A 189 -7.98 6.53 -19.16
CA THR A 189 -7.52 6.50 -17.75
C THR A 189 -6.10 7.07 -17.63
N VAL A 190 -5.20 6.77 -18.60
CA VAL A 190 -3.83 7.33 -18.62
C VAL A 190 -3.87 8.84 -18.82
N TYR A 191 -4.74 9.36 -19.69
CA TYR A 191 -4.93 10.81 -19.85
C TYR A 191 -5.48 11.46 -18.56
N ALA A 192 -6.47 10.83 -17.90
CA ALA A 192 -6.97 11.30 -16.62
C ALA A 192 -5.87 11.28 -15.54
N MET A 193 -5.02 10.25 -15.52
CA MET A 193 -3.87 10.19 -14.61
C MET A 193 -2.84 11.29 -14.89
N LYS A 194 -2.55 11.59 -16.16
CA LYS A 194 -1.69 12.70 -16.54
C LYS A 194 -2.22 14.03 -16.00
N GLN A 195 -3.52 14.28 -16.14
CA GLN A 195 -4.16 15.50 -15.63
C GLN A 195 -4.09 15.54 -14.09
N ALA A 196 -4.40 14.45 -13.41
CA ALA A 196 -4.32 14.37 -11.94
C ALA A 196 -2.89 14.62 -11.41
N ILE A 197 -1.87 14.15 -12.12
CA ILE A 197 -0.46 14.43 -11.78
C ILE A 197 -0.16 15.93 -11.97
N ALA A 198 -0.66 16.56 -13.03
CA ALA A 198 -0.49 18.00 -13.22
C ALA A 198 -1.17 18.81 -12.11
N GLU A 199 -2.36 18.43 -11.69
CA GLU A 199 -3.08 19.05 -10.56
C GLU A 199 -2.34 18.83 -9.23
N TYR A 200 -1.80 17.64 -9.00
CA TYR A 200 -0.98 17.36 -7.83
C TYR A 200 0.23 18.28 -7.72
N PHE A 201 0.94 18.51 -8.83
CA PHE A 201 2.08 19.42 -8.83
C PHE A 201 1.66 20.89 -8.75
N ALA A 202 0.49 21.26 -9.28
CA ALA A 202 -0.05 22.61 -9.16
C ALA A 202 -0.48 22.94 -7.73
N GLU A 203 -1.11 21.99 -7.01
CA GLU A 203 -1.44 22.13 -5.58
C GLU A 203 -0.18 22.10 -4.71
N GLY A 204 0.74 21.19 -5.02
CA GLY A 204 1.93 20.91 -4.24
C GLY A 204 1.70 19.89 -3.11
N GLU A 205 2.70 19.00 -2.92
CA GLU A 205 2.65 17.92 -1.94
C GLU A 205 2.28 18.39 -0.53
N GLN A 206 2.94 19.45 -0.04
CA GLN A 206 2.75 19.94 1.32
C GLN A 206 1.36 20.58 1.52
N GLU A 207 0.85 21.31 0.53
CA GLU A 207 -0.46 21.95 0.63
C GLU A 207 -1.58 20.90 0.56
N LYS A 208 -1.44 19.89 -0.29
CA LYS A 208 -2.35 18.75 -0.34
C LYS A 208 -2.38 18.01 1.01
N TRP A 209 -1.22 17.71 1.56
CA TRP A 209 -1.11 17.06 2.88
C TRP A 209 -1.75 17.88 3.98
N LYS A 210 -1.46 19.18 4.06
CA LYS A 210 -2.08 20.11 5.04
C LYS A 210 -3.60 20.16 4.90
N ARG A 211 -4.11 20.18 3.66
CA ARG A 211 -5.56 20.21 3.42
C ARG A 211 -6.23 18.94 3.97
N HIS A 212 -5.68 17.77 3.68
CA HIS A 212 -6.22 16.50 4.17
C HIS A 212 -6.11 16.38 5.69
N THR A 213 -4.97 16.74 6.27
CA THR A 213 -4.78 16.73 7.73
C THR A 213 -5.77 17.65 8.42
N ARG A 214 -6.04 18.85 7.89
CA ARG A 214 -7.03 19.76 8.46
C ARG A 214 -8.44 19.17 8.48
N VAL A 215 -8.84 18.50 7.41
CA VAL A 215 -10.15 17.81 7.34
C VAL A 215 -10.21 16.66 8.33
N PHE A 216 -9.15 15.86 8.38
CA PHE A 216 -9.03 14.77 9.34
C PHE A 216 -9.15 15.25 10.79
N GLU A 217 -8.43 16.32 11.18
CA GLU A 217 -8.47 16.87 12.54
C GLU A 217 -9.86 17.39 12.90
N ALA A 218 -10.54 18.08 11.98
CA ALA A 218 -11.88 18.58 12.21
C ALA A 218 -12.89 17.45 12.45
N LEU A 219 -12.83 16.41 11.63
CA LEU A 219 -13.70 15.22 11.75
C LEU A 219 -13.39 14.44 13.04
N HIS A 220 -12.10 14.20 13.31
CA HIS A 220 -11.65 13.49 14.51
C HIS A 220 -12.12 14.21 15.79
N LYS A 221 -11.99 15.54 15.83
CA LYS A 221 -12.49 16.37 16.94
C LYS A 221 -14.00 16.20 17.13
N GLY A 222 -14.78 16.27 16.03
CA GLY A 222 -16.24 16.09 16.11
C GLY A 222 -16.63 14.71 16.62
N LEU A 223 -15.96 13.64 16.17
CA LEU A 223 -16.20 12.28 16.66
C LEU A 223 -15.85 12.14 18.16
N ALA A 224 -14.75 12.76 18.61
CA ALA A 224 -14.37 12.75 20.01
C ALA A 224 -15.38 13.52 20.90
N GLU A 225 -15.92 14.65 20.42
CA GLU A 225 -16.99 15.40 21.10
C GLU A 225 -18.28 14.59 21.24
N LEU A 226 -18.55 13.67 20.30
CA LEU A 226 -19.66 12.70 20.35
C LEU A 226 -19.36 11.47 21.22
N GLY A 227 -18.16 11.39 21.81
CA GLY A 227 -17.77 10.30 22.70
C GLY A 227 -17.17 9.06 22.02
N PHE A 228 -16.94 9.09 20.70
CA PHE A 228 -16.27 8.00 20.01
C PHE A 228 -14.79 7.88 20.43
N LYS A 229 -14.31 6.65 20.52
CA LYS A 229 -12.93 6.34 20.91
C LYS A 229 -12.17 5.72 19.74
N ASP A 230 -10.93 6.17 19.55
CA ASP A 230 -10.04 5.60 18.53
C ASP A 230 -9.76 4.12 18.78
N ILE A 231 -9.62 3.34 17.71
CA ILE A 231 -9.14 1.95 17.76
C ILE A 231 -7.64 1.93 17.98
N ILE A 232 -6.90 2.83 17.31
CA ILE A 232 -5.44 2.90 17.33
C ILE A 232 -4.94 4.17 18.02
N LYS A 233 -3.69 4.13 18.51
CA LYS A 233 -3.05 5.31 19.09
C LYS A 233 -2.97 6.46 18.11
N ARG A 234 -3.31 7.67 18.56
CA ARG A 234 -3.33 8.88 17.72
C ARG A 234 -2.03 9.10 16.94
N VAL A 235 -0.88 8.85 17.56
CA VAL A 235 0.45 9.01 16.95
C VAL A 235 0.77 8.00 15.86
N TRP A 236 -0.06 6.98 15.69
CA TRP A 236 0.07 5.95 14.65
C TRP A 236 -0.91 6.14 13.49
N GLN A 237 -1.84 7.09 13.61
CA GLN A 237 -2.85 7.35 12.59
C GLN A 237 -2.22 8.05 11.36
N THR A 238 -2.65 7.63 10.19
CA THR A 238 -2.17 8.19 8.91
C THR A 238 -2.59 9.65 8.70
N GLY A 239 -3.68 10.10 9.34
CA GLY A 239 -4.31 11.38 8.98
C GLY A 239 -5.19 11.31 7.72
N LEU A 240 -5.49 10.13 7.21
CA LEU A 240 -6.34 9.90 6.02
C LEU A 240 -7.62 9.13 6.35
N VAL A 241 -7.55 8.23 7.31
CA VAL A 241 -8.66 7.36 7.73
C VAL A 241 -8.85 7.48 9.22
N ILE A 242 -10.08 7.65 9.66
CA ILE A 242 -10.46 7.62 11.07
C ILE A 242 -11.25 6.34 11.31
N THR A 243 -10.78 5.54 12.25
CA THR A 243 -11.45 4.32 12.67
C THR A 243 -11.72 4.39 14.16
N VAL A 244 -12.98 4.29 14.54
CA VAL A 244 -13.45 4.43 15.92
C VAL A 244 -14.10 3.14 16.39
N LYS A 245 -14.07 2.89 17.69
CA LYS A 245 -14.82 1.78 18.30
C LYS A 245 -16.30 2.06 18.23
N TYR A 246 -17.09 1.02 18.05
CA TYR A 246 -18.53 1.13 18.25
C TYR A 246 -18.82 1.52 19.71
N PRO A 247 -19.81 2.40 19.94
CA PRO A 247 -20.26 2.70 21.28
C PRO A 247 -20.75 1.45 22.01
N ASP A 248 -20.53 1.41 23.30
CA ASP A 248 -21.09 0.39 24.17
C ASP A 248 -22.55 0.78 24.55
N ASP A 249 -23.42 0.69 23.56
CA ASP A 249 -24.85 1.03 23.66
C ASP A 249 -25.66 -0.14 23.06
N PRO A 250 -26.58 -0.75 23.83
CA PRO A 250 -27.42 -1.85 23.34
C PRO A 250 -28.33 -1.48 22.17
N ASN A 251 -28.58 -0.19 21.96
CA ASN A 251 -29.37 0.31 20.81
C ASN A 251 -28.50 0.71 19.62
N TRP A 252 -27.17 0.53 19.70
CA TRP A 252 -26.29 0.87 18.60
C TRP A 252 -26.60 0.02 17.36
N SER A 253 -26.78 0.67 16.22
CA SER A 253 -26.94 0.02 14.93
C SER A 253 -26.15 0.77 13.88
N PHE A 254 -25.10 0.13 13.35
CA PHE A 254 -24.33 0.69 12.23
C PHE A 254 -25.24 0.96 11.03
N SER A 255 -26.13 0.03 10.67
CA SER A 255 -27.06 0.20 9.53
C SER A 255 -27.93 1.44 9.70
N ALA A 256 -28.50 1.68 10.89
CA ALA A 256 -29.35 2.84 11.12
C ALA A 256 -28.58 4.15 10.95
N ILE A 257 -27.33 4.21 11.43
CA ILE A 257 -26.48 5.41 11.29
C ILE A 257 -26.00 5.56 9.83
N HIS A 258 -25.62 4.46 9.17
CA HIS A 258 -25.26 4.47 7.76
C HIS A 258 -26.41 5.05 6.91
N ASP A 259 -27.62 4.54 7.09
CA ASP A 259 -28.78 4.98 6.32
C ASP A 259 -29.14 6.45 6.61
N TYR A 260 -29.10 6.85 7.88
CA TYR A 260 -29.27 8.25 8.28
C TYR A 260 -28.25 9.19 7.62
N CYS A 261 -26.98 8.79 7.58
CA CYS A 261 -25.92 9.57 6.92
C CYS A 261 -26.11 9.58 5.40
N HIS A 262 -26.42 8.41 4.82
CA HIS A 262 -26.60 8.24 3.37
C HIS A 262 -27.73 9.11 2.82
N GLU A 263 -28.88 9.17 3.52
CA GLU A 263 -29.99 10.06 3.17
C GLU A 263 -29.61 11.56 3.17
N ARG A 264 -28.51 11.90 3.86
CA ARG A 264 -27.96 13.27 3.95
C ARG A 264 -26.76 13.51 3.07
N GLY A 265 -26.45 12.56 2.16
CA GLY A 265 -25.35 12.65 1.19
C GLY A 265 -23.97 12.25 1.74
N PHE A 266 -23.91 11.57 2.88
CA PHE A 266 -22.66 11.07 3.46
C PHE A 266 -22.62 9.55 3.40
N THR A 267 -21.50 9.00 2.91
CA THR A 267 -21.26 7.55 2.95
C THR A 267 -20.21 7.24 4.02
N ILE A 268 -20.51 6.30 4.89
CA ILE A 268 -19.61 5.77 5.91
C ILE A 268 -19.50 4.25 5.74
N TYR A 269 -18.44 3.66 6.24
CA TYR A 269 -18.18 2.21 6.18
C TYR A 269 -18.12 1.61 7.58
N PRO A 270 -18.48 0.29 7.73
CA PRO A 270 -18.42 -0.41 9.01
C PRO A 270 -17.00 -0.57 9.53
#